data_ab577e6359d2dd668ab6e1071329fed1
#
_entry.id   ab577e6359d2dd668ab6e1071329fed1
#
_cell.length_a   1.000
_cell.length_b   1.000
_cell.length_c   1.000
_cell.angle_alpha   90.00
_cell.angle_beta   90.00
_cell.angle_gamma   90.00
#
_symmetry.space_group_name_H-M   'P 1'
#
loop_
_entity.id
_entity.type
_entity.pdbx_description
1 polymer ?
#
loop_
_entity_poly.entity_id
_entity_poly.type
_entity_poly.pdbx_seq_one_letter_code
_entity_poly.pdbx_strand_id
1 'polypeptide(L)'
;MRDVFIGITAASYSGNKGAAAMLQSSIKQLHDIYGDRLNINLMSVYPGEDKKQLPYDFINITSTKPEQLLFIAFPLAVLYKIFKWCPPIKKLIAKNKIIKTYLKTDLVVDEAGISFVDSRGFVMNTYAFVCAAVPMLVGTPVVKYSQALGTFKNP
;
A
#
# COMPACT_ATOMS: atom_id res chain seq x y z
N MET A 1 20.53 -9.44 -13.07
CA MET A 1 19.93 -9.22 -11.74
C MET A 1 18.43 -8.99 -11.92
N ARG A 2 17.59 -9.47 -11.00
CA ARG A 2 16.12 -9.36 -11.10
C ARG A 2 15.66 -7.94 -10.73
N ASP A 3 14.60 -7.44 -11.39
CA ASP A 3 13.88 -6.23 -11.00
C ASP A 3 13.24 -6.40 -9.62
N VAL A 4 13.16 -5.32 -8.85
CA VAL A 4 12.61 -5.26 -7.50
C VAL A 4 11.33 -4.40 -7.54
N PHE A 5 10.22 -4.96 -7.10
CA PHE A 5 8.92 -4.30 -7.06
C PHE A 5 8.54 -3.95 -5.62
N ILE A 6 8.58 -2.68 -5.27
CA ILE A 6 8.20 -2.18 -3.94
C ILE A 6 6.83 -1.51 -4.01
N GLY A 7 5.89 -1.96 -3.19
CA GLY A 7 4.62 -1.27 -2.98
C GLY A 7 4.78 -0.20 -1.91
N ILE A 8 4.19 0.98 -2.10
CA ILE A 8 4.07 1.98 -1.04
C ILE A 8 2.58 2.23 -0.82
N THR A 9 2.14 2.09 0.43
CA THR A 9 0.73 2.27 0.80
C THR A 9 0.57 3.29 1.93
N ALA A 10 -0.64 3.82 2.06
CA ALA A 10 -0.99 4.85 3.03
C ALA A 10 -0.17 6.15 2.91
N ALA A 11 0.46 6.37 1.77
CA ALA A 11 1.20 7.57 1.40
C ALA A 11 0.52 8.29 0.24
N SER A 12 0.72 9.60 0.16
CA SER A 12 0.26 10.42 -0.96
C SER A 12 1.16 11.65 -1.07
N TYR A 13 1.52 12.00 -2.29
CA TYR A 13 2.25 13.24 -2.54
C TYR A 13 1.33 14.47 -2.42
N SER A 14 0.09 14.32 -2.86
CA SER A 14 -0.91 15.41 -2.91
C SER A 14 -1.70 15.60 -1.61
N GLY A 15 -1.59 14.69 -0.63
CA GLY A 15 -2.40 14.69 0.58
C GLY A 15 -2.02 15.79 1.57
N ASN A 16 -0.79 15.83 2.01
CA ASN A 16 -0.22 16.87 2.86
C ASN A 16 1.30 16.93 2.72
N LYS A 17 1.90 18.07 3.09
CA LYS A 17 3.34 18.31 2.93
C LYS A 17 4.22 17.32 3.69
N GLY A 18 3.79 16.88 4.88
CA GLY A 18 4.53 15.89 5.67
C GLY A 18 4.54 14.51 5.01
N ALA A 19 3.38 14.04 4.55
CA ALA A 19 3.29 12.78 3.82
C ALA A 19 4.06 12.83 2.50
N ALA A 20 4.01 13.96 1.78
CA ALA A 20 4.78 14.17 0.57
C ALA A 20 6.29 14.09 0.80
N ALA A 21 6.79 14.74 1.86
CA ALA A 21 8.20 14.71 2.22
C ALA A 21 8.68 13.30 2.63
N MET A 22 7.86 12.56 3.38
CA MET A 22 8.14 11.16 3.74
C MET A 22 8.22 10.30 2.47
N LEU A 23 7.20 10.33 1.63
CA LEU A 23 7.15 9.57 0.38
C LEU A 23 8.36 9.88 -0.53
N GLN A 24 8.70 11.15 -0.68
CA GLN A 24 9.84 11.57 -1.50
C GLN A 24 11.18 11.06 -0.92
N SER A 25 11.34 11.11 0.40
CA SER A 25 12.52 10.57 1.08
C SER A 25 12.63 9.06 0.88
N SER A 26 11.53 8.33 1.02
CA SER A 26 11.49 6.88 0.82
C SER A 26 11.78 6.49 -0.63
N ILE A 27 11.20 7.18 -1.60
CA ILE A 27 11.49 6.96 -3.02
C ILE A 27 12.98 7.15 -3.29
N LYS A 28 13.56 8.25 -2.79
CA LYS A 28 15.00 8.52 -2.96
C LYS A 28 15.86 7.42 -2.34
N GLN A 29 15.60 7.05 -1.09
CA GLN A 29 16.37 6.00 -0.39
C GLN A 29 16.28 4.65 -1.11
N LEU A 30 15.08 4.26 -1.55
CA LEU A 30 14.88 3.04 -2.31
C LEU A 30 15.63 3.07 -3.65
N HIS A 31 15.61 4.22 -4.33
CA HIS A 31 16.34 4.39 -5.58
C HIS A 31 17.87 4.35 -5.36
N ASP A 32 18.38 4.95 -4.28
CA ASP A 32 19.80 4.91 -3.92
C ASP A 32 20.27 3.45 -3.65
N ILE A 33 19.38 2.60 -3.11
CA ILE A 33 19.70 1.19 -2.81
C ILE A 33 19.59 0.29 -4.05
N TYR A 34 18.55 0.42 -4.85
CA TYR A 34 18.21 -0.53 -5.92
C TYR A 34 18.55 -0.02 -7.33
N GLY A 35 18.76 1.30 -7.51
CA GLY A 35 19.05 1.94 -8.80
C GLY A 35 17.96 1.68 -9.84
N ASP A 36 18.39 1.45 -11.09
CA ASP A 36 17.51 1.23 -12.25
C ASP A 36 16.65 -0.04 -12.16
N ARG A 37 16.90 -0.92 -11.17
CA ARG A 37 16.10 -2.12 -10.94
C ARG A 37 14.83 -1.88 -10.13
N LEU A 38 14.69 -0.67 -9.57
CA LEU A 38 13.56 -0.30 -8.75
C LEU A 38 12.31 -0.07 -9.58
N ASN A 39 11.22 -0.70 -9.19
CA ASN A 39 9.88 -0.42 -9.67
C ASN A 39 8.97 -0.17 -8.46
N ILE A 40 8.39 1.02 -8.35
CA ILE A 40 7.50 1.38 -7.27
C ILE A 40 6.04 1.27 -7.72
N ASN A 41 5.22 0.59 -6.92
CA ASN A 41 3.77 0.59 -7.04
C ASN A 41 3.18 1.47 -5.93
N LEU A 42 2.92 2.74 -6.21
CA LEU A 42 2.29 3.66 -5.27
C LEU A 42 0.78 3.43 -5.21
N MET A 43 0.28 3.06 -4.06
CA MET A 43 -1.14 2.86 -3.77
C MET A 43 -1.73 4.18 -3.27
N SER A 44 -2.28 4.98 -4.19
CA SER A 44 -2.69 6.37 -3.91
C SER A 44 -4.20 6.53 -3.82
N VAL A 45 -4.63 7.39 -2.90
CA VAL A 45 -6.00 7.91 -2.80
C VAL A 45 -6.27 8.98 -3.87
N TYR A 46 -5.21 9.73 -4.29
CA TYR A 46 -5.26 10.81 -5.27
C TYR A 46 -4.44 10.50 -6.54
N PRO A 47 -4.73 9.41 -7.25
CA PRO A 47 -3.85 8.91 -8.31
C PRO A 47 -3.62 9.88 -9.47
N GLY A 48 -4.62 10.70 -9.79
CA GLY A 48 -4.52 11.69 -10.88
C GLY A 48 -3.60 12.86 -10.54
N GLU A 49 -3.62 13.31 -9.29
CA GLU A 49 -2.80 14.41 -8.80
C GLU A 49 -1.37 13.95 -8.54
N ASP A 50 -1.22 12.80 -7.88
CA ASP A 50 0.10 12.22 -7.61
C ASP A 50 0.86 11.93 -8.91
N LYS A 51 0.16 11.47 -9.96
CA LYS A 51 0.78 11.22 -11.27
C LYS A 51 1.38 12.47 -11.92
N LYS A 52 0.76 13.64 -11.70
CA LYS A 52 1.27 14.91 -12.22
C LYS A 52 2.51 15.39 -11.48
N GLN A 53 2.65 15.04 -10.20
CA GLN A 53 3.70 15.53 -9.31
C GLN A 53 4.87 14.56 -9.15
N LEU A 54 4.70 13.30 -9.55
CA LEU A 54 5.72 12.26 -9.51
C LEU A 54 6.07 11.79 -10.94
N PRO A 55 6.91 12.56 -11.67
CA PRO A 55 7.21 12.29 -13.07
C PRO A 55 8.32 11.22 -13.25
N TYR A 56 8.30 10.19 -12.42
CA TYR A 56 9.29 9.11 -12.49
C TYR A 56 8.74 7.90 -13.23
N ASP A 57 9.43 7.43 -14.26
CA ASP A 57 9.01 6.30 -15.09
C ASP A 57 8.96 4.96 -14.33
N PHE A 58 9.75 4.85 -13.26
CA PHE A 58 9.77 3.66 -12.39
C PHE A 58 8.63 3.66 -11.35
N ILE A 59 7.76 4.67 -11.33
CA ILE A 59 6.61 4.75 -10.40
C ILE A 59 5.30 4.47 -11.13
N ASN A 60 4.67 3.34 -10.79
CA ASN A 60 3.32 3.01 -11.21
C ASN A 60 2.32 3.39 -10.12
N ILE A 61 1.27 4.13 -10.48
CA ILE A 61 0.26 4.58 -9.52
C ILE A 61 -1.02 3.77 -9.68
N THR A 62 -1.45 3.15 -8.59
CA THR A 62 -2.72 2.40 -8.51
C THR A 62 -3.67 3.13 -7.57
N SER A 63 -4.90 3.39 -8.05
CA SER A 63 -5.96 3.97 -7.22
C SER A 63 -6.37 2.99 -6.12
N THR A 64 -6.36 3.47 -4.88
CA THR A 64 -6.79 2.74 -3.69
C THR A 64 -7.67 3.61 -2.81
N LYS A 65 -8.80 4.06 -3.38
CA LYS A 65 -9.79 4.80 -2.60
C LYS A 65 -10.24 3.96 -1.40
N PRO A 66 -10.49 4.57 -0.23
CA PRO A 66 -10.87 3.85 1.00
C PRO A 66 -12.03 2.87 0.80
N GLU A 67 -13.05 3.27 0.01
CA GLU A 67 -14.20 2.43 -0.28
C GLU A 67 -13.81 1.19 -1.11
N GLN A 68 -12.95 1.36 -2.10
CA GLN A 68 -12.47 0.26 -2.93
C GLN A 68 -11.60 -0.71 -2.13
N LEU A 69 -10.77 -0.16 -1.24
CA LEU A 69 -9.89 -0.96 -0.40
C LEU A 69 -10.70 -1.77 0.62
N LEU A 70 -11.66 -1.12 1.32
CA LEU A 70 -12.45 -1.73 2.38
C LEU A 70 -13.51 -2.71 1.84
N PHE A 71 -14.30 -2.30 0.84
CA PHE A 71 -15.46 -3.07 0.40
C PHE A 71 -15.18 -4.00 -0.77
N ILE A 72 -14.08 -3.84 -1.49
CA ILE A 72 -13.73 -4.70 -2.62
C ILE A 72 -12.44 -5.47 -2.36
N ALA A 73 -11.32 -4.77 -2.14
CA ALA A 73 -10.02 -5.44 -2.07
C ALA A 73 -9.87 -6.30 -0.81
N PHE A 74 -10.35 -5.82 0.34
CA PHE A 74 -10.26 -6.57 1.59
C PHE A 74 -11.07 -7.88 1.56
N PRO A 75 -12.39 -7.90 1.20
CA PRO A 75 -13.13 -9.16 1.05
C PRO A 75 -12.50 -10.10 0.02
N LEU A 76 -12.03 -9.57 -1.12
CA LEU A 76 -11.35 -10.39 -2.12
C LEU A 76 -10.04 -10.99 -1.59
N ALA A 77 -9.27 -10.24 -0.80
CA ALA A 77 -8.05 -10.73 -0.17
C ALA A 77 -8.33 -11.85 0.86
N VAL A 78 -9.41 -11.71 1.64
CA VAL A 78 -9.88 -12.75 2.55
C VAL A 78 -10.27 -14.01 1.78
N LEU A 79 -11.06 -13.88 0.71
CA LEU A 79 -11.42 -15.00 -0.15
C LEU A 79 -10.18 -15.63 -0.80
N TYR A 80 -9.22 -14.83 -1.25
CA TYR A 80 -7.96 -15.30 -1.81
C TYR A 80 -7.18 -16.16 -0.80
N LYS A 81 -7.19 -15.78 0.47
CA LYS A 81 -6.54 -16.54 1.56
C LYS A 81 -7.28 -17.83 1.88
N ILE A 82 -8.62 -17.79 1.97
CA ILE A 82 -9.47 -18.95 2.25
C ILE A 82 -9.35 -20.00 1.13
N PHE A 83 -9.50 -19.55 -0.12
CA PHE A 83 -9.44 -20.42 -1.29
C PHE A 83 -8.02 -20.63 -1.85
N LYS A 84 -7.02 -20.63 -0.97
CA LYS A 84 -5.61 -20.82 -1.39
C LYS A 84 -5.37 -22.11 -2.19
N TRP A 85 -6.20 -23.13 -1.96
CA TRP A 85 -6.12 -24.45 -2.61
C TRP A 85 -6.89 -24.52 -3.95
N CYS A 86 -7.64 -23.48 -4.33
CA CYS A 86 -8.48 -23.45 -5.51
C CYS A 86 -7.92 -22.50 -6.58
N PRO A 87 -7.08 -23.00 -7.53
CA PRO A 87 -6.42 -22.15 -8.53
C PRO A 87 -7.36 -21.30 -9.40
N PRO A 88 -8.54 -21.80 -9.87
CA PRO A 88 -9.44 -21.01 -10.68
C PRO A 88 -10.02 -19.79 -9.93
N ILE A 89 -10.38 -19.96 -8.65
CA ILE A 89 -10.88 -18.85 -7.82
C ILE A 89 -9.77 -17.80 -7.62
N LYS A 90 -8.55 -18.23 -7.31
CA LYS A 90 -7.39 -17.32 -7.19
C LYS A 90 -7.13 -16.53 -8.47
N LYS A 91 -7.19 -17.18 -9.65
CA LYS A 91 -7.04 -16.51 -10.93
C LYS A 91 -8.13 -15.47 -11.18
N LEU A 92 -9.35 -15.75 -10.77
CA LEU A 92 -10.47 -14.81 -10.89
C LEU A 92 -10.26 -13.58 -9.97
N ILE A 93 -9.91 -13.79 -8.70
CA ILE A 93 -9.65 -12.72 -7.73
C ILE A 93 -8.45 -11.88 -8.16
N ALA A 94 -7.40 -12.49 -8.71
CA ALA A 94 -6.20 -11.82 -9.20
C ALA A 94 -6.45 -10.91 -10.44
N LYS A 95 -7.65 -10.94 -11.04
CA LYS A 95 -8.05 -9.97 -12.07
C LYS A 95 -8.33 -8.58 -11.48
N ASN A 96 -8.68 -8.49 -10.20
CA ASN A 96 -8.84 -7.19 -9.53
C ASN A 96 -7.52 -6.42 -9.55
N LYS A 97 -7.55 -5.15 -9.95
CA LYS A 97 -6.35 -4.33 -10.15
C LYS A 97 -5.52 -4.18 -8.88
N ILE A 98 -6.16 -3.94 -7.73
CA ILE A 98 -5.48 -3.77 -6.44
C ILE A 98 -4.80 -5.07 -6.02
N ILE A 99 -5.53 -6.20 -6.06
CA ILE A 99 -4.99 -7.52 -5.72
C ILE A 99 -3.84 -7.88 -6.66
N LYS A 100 -4.02 -7.67 -7.96
CA LYS A 100 -2.99 -7.93 -8.98
C LYS A 100 -1.71 -7.14 -8.71
N THR A 101 -1.84 -5.87 -8.29
CA THR A 101 -0.68 -5.04 -7.95
C THR A 101 0.07 -5.61 -6.76
N TYR A 102 -0.61 -5.95 -5.66
CA TYR A 102 0.03 -6.56 -4.50
C TYR A 102 0.71 -7.89 -4.82
N LEU A 103 0.07 -8.76 -5.62
CA LEU A 103 0.65 -10.04 -6.04
C LEU A 103 1.93 -9.92 -6.89
N LYS A 104 2.15 -8.76 -7.53
CA LYS A 104 3.36 -8.47 -8.29
C LYS A 104 4.43 -7.75 -7.47
N THR A 105 4.12 -7.38 -6.23
CA THR A 105 4.98 -6.61 -5.34
C THR A 105 5.77 -7.55 -4.44
N ASP A 106 7.07 -7.36 -4.34
CA ASP A 106 7.97 -8.16 -3.51
C ASP A 106 7.86 -7.79 -2.03
N LEU A 107 7.66 -6.49 -1.74
CA LEU A 107 7.54 -5.94 -0.39
C LEU A 107 6.64 -4.70 -0.42
N VAL A 108 5.77 -4.57 0.56
CA VAL A 108 4.98 -3.34 0.78
C VAL A 108 5.56 -2.55 1.95
N VAL A 109 5.82 -1.27 1.70
CA VAL A 109 6.18 -0.27 2.70
C VAL A 109 4.92 0.50 3.07
N ASP A 110 4.49 0.40 4.33
CA ASP A 110 3.34 1.13 4.86
C ASP A 110 3.83 2.42 5.53
N GLU A 111 3.50 3.56 4.92
CA GLU A 111 3.90 4.89 5.37
C GLU A 111 2.74 5.65 6.04
N ALA A 112 1.92 4.96 6.81
CA ALA A 112 0.73 5.58 7.43
C ALA A 112 1.04 6.73 8.42
N GLY A 113 2.30 7.02 8.69
CA GLY A 113 2.76 8.11 9.58
C GLY A 113 2.32 7.87 11.02
N ILE A 114 1.25 8.55 11.48
CA ILE A 114 0.62 8.28 12.76
C ILE A 114 -0.57 7.36 12.50
N SER A 115 -0.43 6.09 12.84
CA SER A 115 -1.50 5.10 12.73
C SER A 115 -1.72 4.40 14.06
N PHE A 116 -2.92 3.84 14.24
CA PHE A 116 -3.30 3.13 15.46
C PHE A 116 -3.15 3.98 16.73
N VAL A 117 -3.78 5.16 16.71
CA VAL A 117 -3.90 6.03 17.88
C VAL A 117 -5.38 6.33 18.14
N ASP A 118 -5.77 6.40 19.40
CA ASP A 118 -7.18 6.65 19.79
C ASP A 118 -7.72 7.97 19.21
N SER A 119 -6.86 9.00 19.12
CA SER A 119 -7.23 10.33 18.60
C SER A 119 -7.62 10.36 17.12
N ARG A 120 -7.29 9.32 16.33
CA ARG A 120 -7.66 9.24 14.91
C ARG A 120 -9.05 8.65 14.65
N GLY A 121 -9.66 8.09 15.68
CA GLY A 121 -10.98 7.48 15.59
C GLY A 121 -11.01 6.17 14.79
N PHE A 122 -12.14 5.49 14.89
CA PHE A 122 -12.34 4.14 14.35
C PHE A 122 -12.13 4.05 12.83
N VAL A 123 -12.65 5.02 12.06
CA VAL A 123 -12.60 5.00 10.58
C VAL A 123 -11.16 5.03 10.06
N MET A 124 -10.33 5.92 10.60
CA MET A 124 -8.93 6.05 10.16
C MET A 124 -8.09 4.85 10.60
N ASN A 125 -8.33 4.32 11.79
CA ASN A 125 -7.66 3.12 12.27
C ASN A 125 -8.05 1.90 11.43
N THR A 126 -9.33 1.77 11.05
CA THR A 126 -9.79 0.72 10.14
C THR A 126 -9.13 0.83 8.76
N TYR A 127 -9.02 2.05 8.21
CA TYR A 127 -8.33 2.26 6.95
C TYR A 127 -6.85 1.86 7.03
N ALA A 128 -6.13 2.30 8.07
CA ALA A 128 -4.73 1.93 8.29
C ALA A 128 -4.56 0.41 8.44
N PHE A 129 -5.48 -0.25 9.15
CA PHE A 129 -5.49 -1.71 9.27
C PHE A 129 -5.66 -2.39 7.90
N VAL A 130 -6.62 -1.96 7.09
CA VAL A 130 -6.89 -2.58 5.79
C VAL A 130 -5.76 -2.34 4.80
N CYS A 131 -5.07 -1.18 4.85
CA CYS A 131 -3.88 -0.91 4.06
C CYS A 131 -2.76 -1.95 4.28
N ALA A 132 -2.57 -2.41 5.52
CA ALA A 132 -1.60 -3.44 5.85
C ALA A 132 -2.16 -4.86 5.63
N ALA A 133 -3.43 -5.10 5.99
CA ALA A 133 -4.03 -6.43 5.97
C ALA A 133 -4.20 -6.99 4.55
N VAL A 134 -4.59 -6.17 3.58
CA VAL A 134 -4.83 -6.63 2.19
C VAL A 134 -3.58 -7.26 1.57
N PRO A 135 -2.41 -6.60 1.55
CA PRO A 135 -1.21 -7.24 1.02
C PRO A 135 -0.79 -8.49 1.81
N MET A 136 -0.89 -8.46 3.15
CA MET A 136 -0.56 -9.63 3.98
C MET A 136 -1.46 -10.84 3.70
N LEU A 137 -2.75 -10.63 3.49
CA LEU A 137 -3.70 -11.69 3.16
C LEU A 137 -3.41 -12.37 1.82
N VAL A 138 -2.92 -11.63 0.84
CA VAL A 138 -2.54 -12.19 -0.47
C VAL A 138 -1.13 -12.76 -0.48
N GLY A 139 -0.38 -12.63 0.62
CA GLY A 139 0.95 -13.24 0.80
C GLY A 139 2.12 -12.30 0.52
N THR A 140 1.87 -10.99 0.33
CA THR A 140 2.93 -10.00 0.17
C THR A 140 3.37 -9.49 1.53
N PRO A 141 4.67 -9.52 1.87
CA PRO A 141 5.18 -9.01 3.14
C PRO A 141 4.97 -7.50 3.25
N VAL A 142 4.74 -7.03 4.49
CA VAL A 142 4.53 -5.62 4.80
C VAL A 142 5.50 -5.17 5.87
N VAL A 143 6.16 -4.05 5.63
CA VAL A 143 6.99 -3.35 6.62
C VAL A 143 6.37 -2.01 6.92
N LYS A 144 6.18 -1.71 8.20
CA LYS A 144 5.78 -0.39 8.66
C LYS A 144 7.00 0.51 8.75
N TYR A 145 6.94 1.64 8.05
CA TYR A 145 8.06 2.56 7.94
C TYR A 145 7.68 3.94 8.44
N SER A 146 8.56 4.53 9.25
CA SER A 146 8.42 5.91 9.76
C SER A 146 7.10 6.17 10.51
N GLN A 147 6.61 5.17 11.27
CA GLN A 147 5.35 5.27 12.01
C GLN A 147 5.56 5.62 13.47
N ALA A 148 4.77 6.57 13.96
CA ALA A 148 4.55 6.76 15.38
C ALA A 148 3.33 5.94 15.82
N LEU A 149 3.53 5.01 16.74
CA LEU A 149 2.44 4.33 17.44
C LEU A 149 2.08 5.16 18.66
N GLY A 150 0.82 5.54 18.76
CA GLY A 150 0.35 6.37 19.88
C GLY A 150 0.05 5.59 21.14
N THR A 151 -0.30 6.32 22.20
CA THR A 151 -0.82 5.73 23.44
C THR A 151 -2.23 5.19 23.21
N PHE A 152 -2.43 3.94 23.59
CA PHE A 152 -3.76 3.33 23.68
C PHE A 152 -4.27 3.56 25.10
N LYS A 153 -5.23 4.46 25.28
CA LYS A 153 -5.86 4.76 26.56
C LYS A 153 -7.19 4.06 26.74
N ASN A 154 -7.79 3.63 25.64
CA ASN A 154 -9.04 2.87 25.64
C ASN A 154 -8.73 1.42 25.25
N PRO A 155 -9.25 0.43 26.01
CA PRO A 155 -9.12 -1.00 25.66
C PRO A 155 -9.87 -1.36 24.41
#